data_4d6a32b517664ac41346726fc7c265d9
#
_entry.id   4d6a32b517664ac41346726fc7c265d9
#
_cell.length_a   1.000
_cell.length_b   1.000
_cell.length_c   1.000
_cell.angle_alpha   90.00
_cell.angle_beta   90.00
_cell.angle_gamma   90.00
#
_symmetry.space_group_name_H-M   'P 1'
#
loop_
_entity.id
_entity.type
_entity.pdbx_description
1 polymer ?
#
loop_
_entity_poly.entity_id
_entity_poly.type
_entity_poly.pdbx_seq_one_letter_code
_entity_poly.pdbx_strand_id
1 'polypeptide(L)'
;MTKRLENKVALITGGTSGIGAETARLFINEGAKVVISGRSEEKGELLSKELGENSKYLLSDVTKEKDIENSVTETINEFGKLDILFNNAGGPVGAGIEKVTQKDIDYGVHLLLSSVILGTKFAIEPMRKSGGGCIINNSSIAGLRYRQGDPLYAALKAAVTHYTRMSGVELGPDNIRVNSISPGAIATPIFWGGSQRANTLSEEENEKKLEKLKGNLAKAVPLNRSGLPFDIAEAALYLASEAGSFISCQDIVVDGGRTAMFNE
;
A
#
# COMPACT_ATOMS: atom_id res chain seq x y z
N MET A 1 20.39 17.14 -8.09
CA MET A 1 20.42 15.73 -7.60
C MET A 1 19.67 14.90 -8.64
N THR A 2 20.17 13.74 -9.00
CA THR A 2 19.48 12.78 -9.89
C THR A 2 18.24 12.26 -9.16
N LYS A 3 17.10 12.23 -9.85
CA LYS A 3 15.85 11.69 -9.32
C LYS A 3 15.97 10.18 -9.12
N ARG A 4 15.51 9.67 -7.96
CA ARG A 4 15.71 8.26 -7.55
C ARG A 4 14.91 7.24 -8.38
N LEU A 5 13.82 7.66 -9.04
CA LEU A 5 12.95 6.82 -9.87
C LEU A 5 12.84 7.31 -11.30
N GLU A 6 13.86 8.02 -11.80
CA GLU A 6 13.86 8.51 -13.17
C GLU A 6 13.67 7.36 -14.17
N ASN A 7 12.78 7.54 -15.14
CA ASN A 7 12.39 6.53 -16.14
C ASN A 7 11.76 5.25 -15.59
N LYS A 8 11.34 5.18 -14.33
CA LYS A 8 10.57 4.07 -13.76
C LYS A 8 9.07 4.30 -13.94
N VAL A 9 8.33 3.21 -14.10
CA VAL A 9 6.86 3.19 -14.18
C VAL A 9 6.32 2.41 -13.01
N ALA A 10 5.42 3.03 -12.24
CA ALA A 10 4.81 2.44 -11.06
C ALA A 10 3.30 2.31 -11.19
N LEU A 11 2.75 1.19 -10.70
CA LEU A 11 1.33 1.01 -10.41
C LEU A 11 1.14 1.00 -8.89
N ILE A 12 0.26 1.87 -8.39
CA ILE A 12 -0.08 1.98 -6.96
C ILE A 12 -1.57 1.70 -6.78
N THR A 13 -1.91 0.55 -6.19
CA THR A 13 -3.30 0.23 -5.85
C THR A 13 -3.74 0.97 -4.58
N GLY A 14 -5.01 1.39 -4.53
CA GLY A 14 -5.46 2.26 -3.42
C GLY A 14 -4.76 3.62 -3.41
N GLY A 15 -4.38 4.12 -4.59
CA GLY A 15 -3.59 5.34 -4.78
C GLY A 15 -4.35 6.65 -4.58
N THR A 16 -5.66 6.62 -4.33
CA THR A 16 -6.50 7.84 -4.29
C THR A 16 -6.53 8.56 -2.94
N SER A 17 -5.90 8.01 -1.91
CA SER A 17 -5.87 8.61 -0.56
C SER A 17 -4.75 8.04 0.31
N GLY A 18 -4.47 8.71 1.44
CA GLY A 18 -3.58 8.22 2.50
C GLY A 18 -2.19 7.84 1.97
N ILE A 19 -1.70 6.66 2.37
CA ILE A 19 -0.37 6.17 2.01
C ILE A 19 -0.17 6.11 0.48
N GLY A 20 -1.15 5.59 -0.25
CA GLY A 20 -1.04 5.45 -1.70
C GLY A 20 -0.93 6.79 -2.43
N ALA A 21 -1.74 7.78 -2.06
CA ALA A 21 -1.68 9.11 -2.65
C ALA A 21 -0.35 9.82 -2.36
N GLU A 22 0.12 9.71 -1.12
CA GLU A 22 1.41 10.30 -0.74
C GLU A 22 2.59 9.63 -1.44
N THR A 23 2.53 8.29 -1.60
CA THR A 23 3.53 7.56 -2.38
C THR A 23 3.51 7.99 -3.85
N ALA A 24 2.32 8.21 -4.44
CA ALA A 24 2.22 8.69 -5.81
C ALA A 24 2.87 10.06 -5.99
N ARG A 25 2.60 11.02 -5.08
CA ARG A 25 3.25 12.34 -5.08
C ARG A 25 4.78 12.23 -5.01
N LEU A 26 5.26 11.43 -4.07
CA LEU A 26 6.69 11.25 -3.88
C LEU A 26 7.36 10.60 -5.09
N PHE A 27 6.75 9.56 -5.66
CA PHE A 27 7.29 8.85 -6.82
C PHE A 27 7.35 9.75 -8.06
N ILE A 28 6.31 10.57 -8.30
CA ILE A 28 6.32 11.59 -9.37
C ILE A 28 7.43 12.61 -9.14
N ASN A 29 7.57 13.12 -7.93
CA ASN A 29 8.63 14.07 -7.57
C ASN A 29 10.03 13.47 -7.78
N GLU A 30 10.16 12.16 -7.62
CA GLU A 30 11.41 11.40 -7.86
C GLU A 30 11.55 10.88 -9.29
N GLY A 31 10.69 11.34 -10.22
CA GLY A 31 10.84 11.13 -11.67
C GLY A 31 10.16 9.89 -12.23
N ALA A 32 9.36 9.18 -11.46
CA ALA A 32 8.57 8.09 -11.99
C ALA A 32 7.37 8.58 -12.81
N LYS A 33 6.88 7.71 -13.68
CA LYS A 33 5.50 7.76 -14.17
C LYS A 33 4.65 6.86 -13.31
N VAL A 34 3.43 7.30 -12.94
CA VAL A 34 2.63 6.60 -11.93
C VAL A 34 1.20 6.39 -12.40
N VAL A 35 0.74 5.14 -12.39
CA VAL A 35 -0.68 4.83 -12.45
C VAL A 35 -1.19 4.66 -11.03
N ILE A 36 -2.22 5.43 -10.67
CA ILE A 36 -2.95 5.27 -9.41
C ILE A 36 -4.28 4.57 -9.69
N SER A 37 -4.57 3.50 -8.98
CA SER A 37 -5.86 2.82 -9.11
C SER A 37 -6.65 2.84 -7.80
N GLY A 38 -7.97 2.91 -7.92
CA GLY A 38 -8.84 2.96 -6.74
C GLY A 38 -10.31 3.16 -7.08
N ARG A 39 -11.19 3.11 -6.06
CA ARG A 39 -12.64 3.15 -6.22
C ARG A 39 -13.25 4.55 -6.20
N SER A 40 -12.49 5.57 -5.85
CA SER A 40 -12.99 6.95 -5.78
C SER A 40 -12.57 7.71 -7.03
N GLU A 41 -13.48 7.78 -8.00
CA GLU A 41 -13.25 8.43 -9.30
C GLU A 41 -12.90 9.90 -9.13
N GLU A 42 -13.72 10.66 -8.41
CA GLU A 42 -13.51 12.08 -8.17
C GLU A 42 -12.12 12.38 -7.57
N LYS A 43 -11.74 11.65 -6.50
CA LYS A 43 -10.42 11.85 -5.86
C LYS A 43 -9.26 11.37 -6.73
N GLY A 44 -9.48 10.32 -7.50
CA GLY A 44 -8.49 9.79 -8.42
C GLY A 44 -8.18 10.76 -9.54
N GLU A 45 -9.22 11.32 -10.17
CA GLU A 45 -9.10 12.30 -11.25
C GLU A 45 -8.46 13.61 -10.73
N LEU A 46 -8.90 14.10 -9.56
CA LEU A 46 -8.30 15.28 -8.94
C LEU A 46 -6.81 15.10 -8.66
N LEU A 47 -6.44 13.95 -8.08
CA LEU A 47 -5.04 13.65 -7.78
C LEU A 47 -4.22 13.49 -9.07
N SER A 48 -4.73 12.77 -10.07
CA SER A 48 -4.03 12.62 -11.35
C SER A 48 -3.83 13.98 -12.03
N LYS A 49 -4.81 14.86 -11.99
CA LYS A 49 -4.68 16.23 -12.48
C LYS A 49 -3.63 17.05 -11.73
N GLU A 50 -3.58 16.91 -10.39
CA GLU A 50 -2.56 17.54 -9.54
C GLU A 50 -1.15 17.05 -9.93
N LEU A 51 -0.99 15.75 -10.16
CA LEU A 51 0.30 15.10 -10.46
C LEU A 51 0.79 15.34 -11.90
N GLY A 52 -0.10 15.75 -12.81
CA GLY A 52 0.24 16.12 -14.19
C GLY A 52 0.40 14.93 -15.13
N GLU A 53 1.04 15.18 -16.27
CA GLU A 53 1.14 14.25 -17.42
C GLU A 53 1.85 12.92 -17.15
N ASN A 54 2.64 12.85 -16.08
CA ASN A 54 3.33 11.63 -15.67
C ASN A 54 2.44 10.74 -14.78
N SER A 55 1.16 11.07 -14.62
CA SER A 55 0.23 10.26 -13.85
C SER A 55 -1.02 9.91 -14.66
N LYS A 56 -1.63 8.77 -14.31
CA LYS A 56 -2.94 8.35 -14.81
C LYS A 56 -3.75 7.74 -13.66
N TYR A 57 -5.03 8.08 -13.61
CA TYR A 57 -5.97 7.41 -12.72
C TYR A 57 -6.73 6.30 -13.45
N LEU A 58 -7.00 5.20 -12.74
CA LEU A 58 -7.85 4.10 -13.19
C LEU A 58 -8.88 3.76 -12.11
N LEU A 59 -10.15 3.73 -12.50
CA LEU A 59 -11.21 3.18 -11.65
C LEU A 59 -11.02 1.67 -11.53
N SER A 60 -10.81 1.19 -10.31
CA SER A 60 -10.50 -0.22 -10.05
C SER A 60 -10.93 -0.64 -8.65
N ASP A 61 -11.56 -1.79 -8.54
CA ASP A 61 -11.87 -2.46 -7.29
C ASP A 61 -11.01 -3.73 -7.17
N VAL A 62 -10.00 -3.69 -6.31
CA VAL A 62 -9.06 -4.80 -6.12
C VAL A 62 -9.69 -6.09 -5.56
N THR A 63 -10.97 -6.07 -5.20
CA THR A 63 -11.72 -7.30 -4.88
C THR A 63 -12.14 -8.07 -6.13
N LYS A 64 -11.93 -7.50 -7.32
CA LYS A 64 -12.25 -8.09 -8.62
C LYS A 64 -10.96 -8.38 -9.39
N GLU A 65 -10.71 -9.65 -9.71
CA GLU A 65 -9.52 -10.08 -10.46
C GLU A 65 -9.35 -9.30 -11.77
N LYS A 66 -10.45 -9.11 -12.51
CA LYS A 66 -10.42 -8.42 -13.80
C LYS A 66 -9.97 -6.96 -13.71
N ASP A 67 -10.35 -6.26 -12.62
CA ASP A 67 -9.96 -4.87 -12.42
C ASP A 67 -8.44 -4.77 -12.10
N ILE A 68 -7.89 -5.76 -11.39
CA ILE A 68 -6.46 -5.84 -11.11
C ILE A 68 -5.68 -6.10 -12.41
N GLU A 69 -6.10 -7.10 -13.19
CA GLU A 69 -5.51 -7.40 -14.50
C GLU A 69 -5.53 -6.17 -15.41
N ASN A 70 -6.68 -5.49 -15.49
CA ASN A 70 -6.85 -4.29 -16.28
C ASN A 70 -5.92 -3.15 -15.80
N SER A 71 -5.75 -2.98 -14.48
CA SER A 71 -4.85 -1.95 -13.96
C SER A 71 -3.40 -2.16 -14.40
N VAL A 72 -2.92 -3.41 -14.43
CA VAL A 72 -1.58 -3.74 -14.95
C VAL A 72 -1.51 -3.50 -16.46
N THR A 73 -2.50 -3.99 -17.21
CA THR A 73 -2.55 -3.85 -18.67
C THR A 73 -2.56 -2.38 -19.09
N GLU A 74 -3.40 -1.56 -18.47
CA GLU A 74 -3.50 -0.13 -18.76
C GLU A 74 -2.24 0.65 -18.35
N THR A 75 -1.52 0.20 -17.32
CA THR A 75 -0.21 0.78 -16.97
C THR A 75 0.79 0.60 -18.10
N ILE A 76 0.80 -0.59 -18.70
CA ILE A 76 1.70 -0.91 -19.82
C ILE A 76 1.26 -0.16 -21.09
N ASN A 77 -0.04 -0.12 -21.37
CA ASN A 77 -0.58 0.62 -22.52
C ASN A 77 -0.22 2.11 -22.47
N GLU A 78 -0.28 2.71 -21.27
CA GLU A 78 -0.01 4.14 -21.08
C GLU A 78 1.47 4.48 -21.12
N PHE A 79 2.30 3.70 -20.41
CA PHE A 79 3.70 4.06 -20.17
C PHE A 79 4.72 3.05 -20.71
N GLY A 80 4.27 2.00 -21.40
CA GLY A 80 5.10 1.04 -22.13
C GLY A 80 5.71 -0.09 -21.30
N LYS A 81 5.67 -0.03 -19.97
CA LYS A 81 6.27 -1.03 -19.06
C LYS A 81 5.69 -0.96 -17.66
N LEU A 82 6.11 -1.90 -16.79
CA LEU A 82 5.87 -1.87 -15.35
C LEU A 82 7.16 -2.22 -14.61
N ASP A 83 7.75 -1.26 -13.90
CA ASP A 83 8.96 -1.45 -13.07
C ASP A 83 8.62 -1.68 -11.60
N ILE A 84 7.55 -1.04 -11.10
CA ILE A 84 7.21 -1.02 -9.67
C ILE A 84 5.72 -1.31 -9.51
N LEU A 85 5.38 -2.29 -8.65
CA LEU A 85 4.02 -2.52 -8.19
C LEU A 85 3.94 -2.27 -6.68
N PHE A 86 3.11 -1.33 -6.25
CA PHE A 86 2.77 -1.15 -4.85
C PHE A 86 1.35 -1.65 -4.58
N ASN A 87 1.23 -2.87 -4.06
CA ASN A 87 0.00 -3.45 -3.55
C ASN A 87 -0.36 -2.79 -2.22
N ASN A 88 -0.95 -1.60 -2.30
CA ASN A 88 -1.26 -0.77 -1.14
C ASN A 88 -2.75 -0.77 -0.78
N ALA A 89 -3.64 -1.11 -1.71
CA ALA A 89 -5.08 -1.12 -1.45
C ALA A 89 -5.43 -1.94 -0.21
N GLY A 90 -6.25 -1.36 0.66
CA GLY A 90 -6.67 -2.01 1.88
C GLY A 90 -7.70 -1.18 2.64
N GLY A 91 -8.18 -1.72 3.73
CA GLY A 91 -9.17 -1.09 4.59
C GLY A 91 -9.44 -1.93 5.82
N PRO A 92 -10.29 -1.43 6.74
CA PRO A 92 -10.69 -2.20 7.90
C PRO A 92 -11.54 -3.41 7.48
N VAL A 93 -11.29 -4.54 8.10
CA VAL A 93 -12.07 -5.77 7.95
C VAL A 93 -12.22 -6.41 9.33
N GLY A 94 -13.29 -7.18 9.50
CA GLY A 94 -13.57 -7.92 10.72
C GLY A 94 -14.65 -7.28 11.58
N ALA A 95 -15.14 -8.06 12.53
CA ALA A 95 -16.19 -7.70 13.47
C ALA A 95 -15.91 -8.29 14.87
N GLY A 96 -14.65 -8.66 15.15
CA GLY A 96 -14.26 -9.43 16.34
C GLY A 96 -14.59 -10.92 16.20
N ILE A 97 -13.96 -11.73 17.07
CA ILE A 97 -14.00 -13.20 16.99
C ILE A 97 -15.43 -13.75 17.02
N GLU A 98 -16.29 -13.20 17.86
CA GLU A 98 -17.64 -13.74 18.08
C GLU A 98 -18.66 -13.32 17.01
N LYS A 99 -18.39 -12.21 16.29
CA LYS A 99 -19.36 -11.59 15.37
C LYS A 99 -18.96 -11.70 13.91
N VAL A 100 -17.76 -12.21 13.62
CA VAL A 100 -17.26 -12.34 12.24
C VAL A 100 -18.17 -13.30 11.44
N THR A 101 -18.56 -12.87 10.26
CA THR A 101 -19.39 -13.66 9.34
C THR A 101 -18.56 -14.19 8.18
N GLN A 102 -19.08 -15.19 7.45
CA GLN A 102 -18.46 -15.67 6.21
C GLN A 102 -18.26 -14.53 5.21
N LYS A 103 -19.24 -13.61 5.10
CA LYS A 103 -19.13 -12.43 4.23
C LYS A 103 -17.97 -11.51 4.61
N ASP A 104 -17.71 -11.32 5.89
CA ASP A 104 -16.57 -10.52 6.36
C ASP A 104 -15.24 -11.20 6.01
N ILE A 105 -15.18 -12.53 6.16
CA ILE A 105 -14.02 -13.34 5.80
C ILE A 105 -13.76 -13.24 4.29
N ASP A 106 -14.76 -13.50 3.47
CA ASP A 106 -14.65 -13.47 2.00
C ASP A 106 -14.20 -12.07 1.53
N TYR A 107 -14.84 -11.02 2.03
CA TYR A 107 -14.45 -9.65 1.69
C TYR A 107 -13.02 -9.33 2.14
N GLY A 108 -12.65 -9.71 3.37
CA GLY A 108 -11.30 -9.48 3.89
C GLY A 108 -10.24 -10.22 3.08
N VAL A 109 -10.48 -11.49 2.74
CA VAL A 109 -9.59 -12.30 1.90
C VAL A 109 -9.41 -11.65 0.53
N HIS A 110 -10.50 -11.26 -0.14
CA HIS A 110 -10.42 -10.61 -1.45
C HIS A 110 -9.68 -9.27 -1.38
N LEU A 111 -10.01 -8.42 -0.40
CA LEU A 111 -9.43 -7.08 -0.29
C LEU A 111 -7.95 -7.10 0.10
N LEU A 112 -7.55 -7.93 1.07
CA LEU A 112 -6.24 -7.80 1.72
C LEU A 112 -5.22 -8.86 1.29
N LEU A 113 -5.67 -10.04 0.80
CA LEU A 113 -4.78 -11.13 0.43
C LEU A 113 -4.85 -11.47 -1.05
N SER A 114 -6.04 -11.78 -1.59
CA SER A 114 -6.18 -12.14 -3.00
C SER A 114 -5.72 -11.01 -3.92
N SER A 115 -6.00 -9.75 -3.56
CA SER A 115 -5.55 -8.58 -4.31
C SER A 115 -4.03 -8.51 -4.43
N VAL A 116 -3.30 -8.84 -3.38
CA VAL A 116 -1.83 -8.88 -3.36
C VAL A 116 -1.30 -10.02 -4.23
N ILE A 117 -1.89 -11.22 -4.09
CA ILE A 117 -1.51 -12.40 -4.87
C ILE A 117 -1.74 -12.17 -6.36
N LEU A 118 -2.92 -11.67 -6.73
CA LEU A 118 -3.28 -11.39 -8.12
C LEU A 118 -2.48 -10.23 -8.71
N GLY A 119 -2.27 -9.15 -7.95
CA GLY A 119 -1.40 -8.05 -8.37
C GLY A 119 0.01 -8.55 -8.69
N THR A 120 0.58 -9.37 -7.81
CA THR A 120 1.87 -10.02 -8.05
C THR A 120 1.83 -10.89 -9.31
N LYS A 121 0.82 -11.78 -9.43
CA LYS A 121 0.63 -12.67 -10.60
C LYS A 121 0.67 -11.89 -11.93
N PHE A 122 -0.12 -10.82 -12.04
CA PHE A 122 -0.21 -10.06 -13.28
C PHE A 122 1.02 -9.19 -13.56
N ALA A 123 1.80 -8.82 -12.55
CA ALA A 123 3.01 -8.03 -12.71
C ALA A 123 4.22 -8.86 -13.20
N ILE A 124 4.24 -10.19 -12.98
CA ILE A 124 5.41 -11.03 -13.26
C ILE A 124 5.86 -10.93 -14.71
N GLU A 125 4.97 -11.23 -15.64
CA GLU A 125 5.34 -11.29 -17.07
C GLU A 125 5.77 -9.92 -17.65
N PRO A 126 5.09 -8.81 -17.34
CA PRO A 126 5.60 -7.48 -17.71
C PRO A 126 6.97 -7.16 -17.13
N MET A 127 7.21 -7.47 -15.85
CA MET A 127 8.48 -7.23 -15.20
C MET A 127 9.60 -8.08 -15.79
N ARG A 128 9.35 -9.36 -16.11
CA ARG A 128 10.30 -10.22 -16.82
C ARG A 128 10.71 -9.60 -18.16
N LYS A 129 9.76 -9.11 -18.93
CA LYS A 129 10.02 -8.45 -20.22
C LYS A 129 10.85 -7.17 -20.07
N SER A 130 10.73 -6.50 -18.94
CA SER A 130 11.53 -5.29 -18.62
C SER A 130 12.89 -5.60 -17.98
N GLY A 131 13.22 -6.88 -17.76
CA GLY A 131 14.49 -7.32 -17.17
C GLY A 131 14.51 -7.30 -15.64
N GLY A 132 13.36 -7.21 -15.00
CA GLY A 132 13.19 -7.24 -13.55
C GLY A 132 12.19 -6.21 -13.04
N GLY A 133 12.03 -6.12 -11.72
CA GLY A 133 11.08 -5.19 -11.12
C GLY A 133 11.12 -5.17 -9.58
N CYS A 134 10.26 -4.35 -9.01
CA CYS A 134 10.09 -4.24 -7.57
C CYS A 134 8.60 -4.34 -7.20
N ILE A 135 8.25 -5.32 -6.39
CA ILE A 135 6.91 -5.49 -5.82
C ILE A 135 6.98 -5.13 -4.33
N ILE A 136 6.13 -4.23 -3.90
CA ILE A 136 6.01 -3.82 -2.51
C ILE A 136 4.58 -4.15 -2.05
N ASN A 137 4.46 -4.89 -0.95
CA ASN A 137 3.18 -5.28 -0.39
C ASN A 137 2.93 -4.52 0.93
N ASN A 138 1.84 -3.78 1.00
CA ASN A 138 1.48 -3.07 2.22
C ASN A 138 0.86 -4.05 3.23
N SER A 139 1.67 -4.49 4.19
CA SER A 139 1.27 -5.33 5.31
C SER A 139 0.78 -4.47 6.50
N SER A 140 1.10 -4.84 7.71
CA SER A 140 0.80 -4.08 8.95
C SER A 140 1.51 -4.69 10.14
N ILE A 141 1.86 -3.89 11.15
CA ILE A 141 2.27 -4.40 12.45
C ILE A 141 1.21 -5.28 13.11
N ALA A 142 -0.05 -5.21 12.69
CA ALA A 142 -1.10 -6.11 13.16
C ALA A 142 -0.81 -7.58 12.82
N GLY A 143 -0.09 -7.85 11.74
CA GLY A 143 0.38 -9.20 11.39
C GLY A 143 1.58 -9.69 12.20
N LEU A 144 2.20 -8.80 12.98
CA LEU A 144 3.42 -9.08 13.75
C LEU A 144 3.17 -9.11 15.25
N ARG A 145 2.21 -8.34 15.75
CA ARG A 145 1.98 -8.13 17.18
C ARG A 145 0.49 -8.20 17.54
N TYR A 146 0.21 -8.76 18.71
CA TYR A 146 -1.13 -8.86 19.27
C TYR A 146 -1.74 -7.48 19.56
N ARG A 147 -3.07 -7.40 19.53
CA ARG A 147 -3.87 -6.23 19.90
C ARG A 147 -3.57 -4.96 19.08
N GLN A 148 -3.10 -5.13 17.82
CA GLN A 148 -2.86 -4.03 16.90
C GLN A 148 -3.94 -3.92 15.79
N GLY A 149 -5.00 -4.71 15.87
CA GLY A 149 -6.11 -4.73 14.92
C GLY A 149 -7.09 -5.84 15.22
N ASP A 150 -8.12 -5.95 14.38
CA ASP A 150 -9.07 -7.07 14.43
C ASP A 150 -8.35 -8.39 14.10
N PRO A 151 -8.72 -9.53 14.73
CA PRO A 151 -8.07 -10.82 14.51
C PRO A 151 -8.09 -11.28 13.05
N LEU A 152 -9.17 -11.07 12.29
CA LEU A 152 -9.22 -11.39 10.87
C LEU A 152 -8.23 -10.53 10.07
N TYR A 153 -8.24 -9.21 10.31
CA TYR A 153 -7.28 -8.29 9.70
C TYR A 153 -5.83 -8.70 9.99
N ALA A 154 -5.53 -8.99 11.24
CA ALA A 154 -4.20 -9.40 11.68
C ALA A 154 -3.73 -10.68 10.99
N ALA A 155 -4.59 -11.69 10.91
CA ALA A 155 -4.29 -12.96 10.22
C ALA A 155 -4.01 -12.74 8.73
N LEU A 156 -4.80 -11.91 8.05
CA LEU A 156 -4.61 -11.61 6.63
C LEU A 156 -3.31 -10.82 6.38
N LYS A 157 -2.97 -9.87 7.25
CA LYS A 157 -1.71 -9.12 7.13
C LYS A 157 -0.48 -9.99 7.44
N ALA A 158 -0.58 -10.94 8.36
CA ALA A 158 0.46 -11.95 8.57
C ALA A 158 0.64 -12.84 7.32
N ALA A 159 -0.47 -13.23 6.67
CA ALA A 159 -0.42 -13.98 5.41
C ALA A 159 0.26 -13.18 4.29
N VAL A 160 -0.01 -11.88 4.16
CA VAL A 160 0.68 -10.99 3.20
C VAL A 160 2.19 -10.96 3.44
N THR A 161 2.61 -10.80 4.69
CA THR A 161 4.05 -10.81 5.04
C THR A 161 4.71 -12.15 4.71
N HIS A 162 4.03 -13.27 4.98
CA HIS A 162 4.58 -14.59 4.65
C HIS A 162 4.61 -14.81 3.12
N TYR A 163 3.53 -14.48 2.40
CA TYR A 163 3.46 -14.56 0.95
C TYR A 163 4.57 -13.74 0.27
N THR A 164 4.87 -12.55 0.80
CA THR A 164 5.97 -11.70 0.32
C THR A 164 7.32 -12.42 0.33
N ARG A 165 7.63 -13.12 1.41
CA ARG A 165 8.88 -13.88 1.53
C ARG A 165 8.97 -15.01 0.52
N MET A 166 7.88 -15.78 0.39
CA MET A 166 7.82 -16.91 -0.54
C MET A 166 7.94 -16.45 -1.99
N SER A 167 7.15 -15.46 -2.39
CA SER A 167 7.17 -14.92 -3.77
C SER A 167 8.51 -14.26 -4.11
N GLY A 168 9.17 -13.60 -3.15
CA GLY A 168 10.49 -13.00 -3.37
C GLY A 168 11.60 -14.04 -3.63
N VAL A 169 11.51 -15.22 -3.00
CA VAL A 169 12.43 -16.34 -3.30
C VAL A 169 12.20 -16.88 -4.70
N GLU A 170 10.92 -17.09 -5.09
CA GLU A 170 10.58 -17.66 -6.40
C GLU A 170 10.89 -16.71 -7.55
N LEU A 171 10.71 -15.40 -7.36
CA LEU A 171 10.87 -14.39 -8.40
C LEU A 171 12.28 -13.78 -8.47
N GLY A 172 13.14 -14.07 -7.50
CA GLY A 172 14.53 -13.60 -7.47
C GLY A 172 15.33 -13.93 -8.74
N PRO A 173 15.24 -15.15 -9.31
CA PRO A 173 15.91 -15.48 -10.58
C PRO A 173 15.51 -14.60 -11.77
N ASP A 174 14.33 -13.97 -11.72
CA ASP A 174 13.84 -13.04 -12.73
C ASP A 174 14.24 -11.57 -12.44
N ASN A 175 15.12 -11.31 -11.47
CA ASN A 175 15.45 -9.97 -10.96
C ASN A 175 14.22 -9.19 -10.44
N ILE A 176 13.18 -9.87 -10.00
CA ILE A 176 12.01 -9.26 -9.38
C ILE A 176 12.16 -9.36 -7.87
N ARG A 177 12.32 -8.22 -7.21
CA ARG A 177 12.41 -8.13 -5.75
C ARG A 177 11.01 -8.00 -5.17
N VAL A 178 10.70 -8.73 -4.12
CA VAL A 178 9.41 -8.63 -3.42
C VAL A 178 9.65 -8.38 -1.94
N ASN A 179 9.12 -7.25 -1.45
CA ASN A 179 9.23 -6.87 -0.05
C ASN A 179 7.86 -6.43 0.49
N SER A 180 7.71 -6.44 1.80
CA SER A 180 6.57 -5.81 2.47
C SER A 180 7.00 -4.62 3.31
N ILE A 181 6.06 -3.70 3.50
CA ILE A 181 6.14 -2.67 4.53
C ILE A 181 5.05 -2.97 5.54
N SER A 182 5.39 -2.93 6.82
CA SER A 182 4.44 -3.08 7.94
C SER A 182 4.28 -1.74 8.67
N PRO A 183 3.29 -0.92 8.25
CA PRO A 183 2.99 0.33 8.92
C PRO A 183 2.47 0.11 10.33
N GLY A 184 2.84 1.01 11.24
CA GLY A 184 2.31 1.09 12.59
C GLY A 184 1.22 2.15 12.74
N ALA A 185 1.42 3.04 13.68
CA ALA A 185 0.51 4.13 14.04
C ALA A 185 0.56 5.30 13.03
N ILE A 186 0.10 5.05 11.81
CA ILE A 186 0.07 6.03 10.71
C ILE A 186 -1.27 6.74 10.69
N ALA A 187 -1.25 8.07 10.77
CA ALA A 187 -2.45 8.89 10.78
C ALA A 187 -3.15 8.90 9.42
N THR A 188 -4.12 8.01 9.24
CA THR A 188 -4.89 7.83 8.00
C THR A 188 -6.37 7.55 8.31
N PRO A 189 -7.28 7.72 7.34
CA PRO A 189 -8.70 7.42 7.50
C PRO A 189 -9.05 6.00 7.93
N ILE A 190 -8.13 5.05 7.85
CA ILE A 190 -8.39 3.65 8.26
C ILE A 190 -8.94 3.56 9.70
N PHE A 191 -8.51 4.47 10.57
CA PHE A 191 -8.91 4.50 11.97
C PHE A 191 -10.35 4.96 12.23
N TRP A 192 -11.04 5.51 11.23
CA TRP A 192 -12.46 5.86 11.35
C TRP A 192 -13.33 5.30 10.22
N GLY A 193 -12.94 4.13 9.70
CA GLY A 193 -13.73 3.37 8.74
C GLY A 193 -13.19 3.40 7.30
N GLY A 194 -11.96 3.87 7.11
CA GLY A 194 -11.29 3.90 5.82
C GLY A 194 -11.78 5.03 4.92
N SER A 195 -11.27 5.05 3.69
CA SER A 195 -11.59 6.11 2.72
C SER A 195 -13.07 6.18 2.35
N GLN A 196 -13.79 5.04 2.34
CA GLN A 196 -15.24 5.06 2.08
C GLN A 196 -15.99 5.91 3.12
N ARG A 197 -15.68 5.71 4.40
CA ARG A 197 -16.30 6.52 5.47
C ARG A 197 -15.81 7.98 5.42
N ALA A 198 -14.53 8.21 5.18
CA ALA A 198 -13.97 9.55 5.08
C ALA A 198 -14.61 10.37 3.93
N ASN A 199 -14.98 9.72 2.82
CA ASN A 199 -15.66 10.37 1.69
C ASN A 199 -17.09 10.83 2.00
N THR A 200 -17.70 10.34 3.09
CA THR A 200 -19.05 10.79 3.53
C THR A 200 -19.01 11.93 4.55
N LEU A 201 -17.81 12.38 4.93
CA LEU A 201 -17.59 13.46 5.90
C LEU A 201 -17.12 14.73 5.20
N SER A 202 -17.38 15.89 5.78
CA SER A 202 -16.82 17.16 5.31
C SER A 202 -15.29 17.20 5.52
N GLU A 203 -14.62 18.12 4.84
CA GLU A 203 -13.18 18.36 5.04
C GLU A 203 -12.87 18.70 6.50
N GLU A 204 -13.64 19.61 7.09
CA GLU A 204 -13.48 20.02 8.49
C GLU A 204 -13.66 18.86 9.47
N GLU A 205 -14.62 17.96 9.24
CA GLU A 205 -14.80 16.76 10.07
C GLU A 205 -13.62 15.79 9.95
N ASN A 206 -13.11 15.60 8.74
CA ASN A 206 -11.94 14.77 8.49
C ASN A 206 -10.69 15.36 9.14
N GLU A 207 -10.45 16.67 9.04
CA GLU A 207 -9.33 17.36 9.68
C GLU A 207 -9.39 17.24 11.20
N LYS A 208 -10.54 17.50 11.82
CA LYS A 208 -10.72 17.34 13.28
C LYS A 208 -10.42 15.90 13.73
N LYS A 209 -10.88 14.90 12.97
CA LYS A 209 -10.57 13.48 13.26
C LYS A 209 -9.09 13.19 13.11
N LEU A 210 -8.45 13.71 12.08
CA LEU A 210 -7.04 13.54 11.80
C LEU A 210 -6.16 14.14 12.92
N GLU A 211 -6.42 15.38 13.33
CA GLU A 211 -5.65 16.04 14.39
C GLU A 211 -5.81 15.32 15.75
N LYS A 212 -7.05 14.95 16.11
CA LYS A 212 -7.30 14.13 17.30
C LYS A 212 -6.54 12.80 17.24
N LEU A 213 -6.56 12.15 16.08
CA LEU A 213 -5.85 10.89 15.86
C LEU A 213 -4.35 11.05 16.00
N LYS A 214 -3.74 12.06 15.37
CA LYS A 214 -2.29 12.35 15.48
C LYS A 214 -1.87 12.49 16.94
N GLY A 215 -2.62 13.25 17.73
CA GLY A 215 -2.35 13.40 19.16
C GLY A 215 -2.43 12.10 19.96
N ASN A 216 -3.38 11.22 19.61
CA ASN A 216 -3.52 9.91 20.26
C ASN A 216 -2.40 8.94 19.84
N LEU A 217 -2.07 8.90 18.55
CA LEU A 217 -1.04 8.00 18.03
C LEU A 217 0.37 8.40 18.49
N ALA A 218 0.65 9.69 18.65
CA ALA A 218 1.91 10.16 19.21
C ALA A 218 2.19 9.61 20.63
N LYS A 219 1.15 9.35 21.42
CA LYS A 219 1.26 8.74 22.74
C LYS A 219 1.42 7.22 22.70
N ALA A 220 1.20 6.61 21.54
CA ALA A 220 1.17 5.17 21.38
C ALA A 220 2.48 4.58 20.84
N VAL A 221 3.50 5.41 20.62
CA VAL A 221 4.79 5.02 20.05
C VAL A 221 5.95 5.66 20.83
N PRO A 222 7.15 5.06 20.84
CA PRO A 222 8.35 5.66 21.45
C PRO A 222 8.76 7.00 20.85
N LEU A 223 8.60 7.16 19.52
CA LEU A 223 8.85 8.44 18.89
C LEU A 223 7.77 9.45 19.27
N ASN A 224 8.14 10.67 19.60
CA ASN A 224 7.22 11.70 20.11
C ASN A 224 6.39 12.37 18.98
N ARG A 225 5.87 11.55 18.05
CA ARG A 225 4.95 11.95 16.99
C ARG A 225 4.18 10.75 16.44
N SER A 226 3.03 10.98 15.81
CA SER A 226 2.39 9.97 14.98
C SER A 226 3.20 9.71 13.72
N GLY A 227 3.09 8.52 13.16
CA GLY A 227 3.50 8.28 11.79
C GLY A 227 2.56 9.01 10.82
N LEU A 228 3.09 9.38 9.67
CA LEU A 228 2.37 10.02 8.57
C LEU A 228 2.45 9.15 7.31
N PRO A 229 1.54 9.31 6.35
CA PRO A 229 1.63 8.65 5.04
C PRO A 229 3.00 8.81 4.38
N PHE A 230 3.63 9.97 4.55
CA PHE A 230 4.97 10.26 4.04
C PHE A 230 6.05 9.32 4.59
N ASP A 231 5.98 8.90 5.85
CA ASP A 231 6.94 7.95 6.43
C ASP A 231 6.92 6.59 5.70
N ILE A 232 5.74 6.18 5.24
CA ILE A 232 5.57 4.94 4.48
C ILE A 232 5.96 5.14 3.02
N ALA A 233 5.66 6.30 2.44
CA ALA A 233 6.06 6.64 1.09
C ALA A 233 7.59 6.65 0.92
N GLU A 234 8.34 7.15 1.90
CA GLU A 234 9.82 7.12 1.90
C GLU A 234 10.35 5.69 2.00
N ALA A 235 9.73 4.83 2.81
CA ALA A 235 10.11 3.42 2.86
C ALA A 235 9.83 2.71 1.51
N ALA A 236 8.70 3.01 0.88
CA ALA A 236 8.37 2.50 -0.45
C ALA A 236 9.36 2.99 -1.51
N LEU A 237 9.72 4.27 -1.47
CA LEU A 237 10.73 4.87 -2.35
C LEU A 237 12.11 4.24 -2.18
N TYR A 238 12.54 3.99 -0.95
CA TYR A 238 13.78 3.29 -0.66
C TYR A 238 13.79 1.90 -1.30
N LEU A 239 12.74 1.10 -1.09
CA LEU A 239 12.63 -0.24 -1.67
C LEU A 239 12.53 -0.20 -3.20
N ALA A 240 11.87 0.79 -3.79
CA ALA A 240 11.67 0.92 -5.23
C ALA A 240 12.91 1.41 -5.97
N SER A 241 13.80 2.13 -5.30
CA SER A 241 15.01 2.74 -5.88
C SER A 241 16.22 1.79 -5.91
N GLU A 242 17.30 2.24 -6.53
CA GLU A 242 18.59 1.54 -6.54
C GLU A 242 19.17 1.36 -5.11
N ALA A 243 18.82 2.24 -4.17
CA ALA A 243 19.23 2.09 -2.78
C ALA A 243 18.71 0.80 -2.13
N GLY A 244 17.56 0.29 -2.59
CA GLY A 244 16.97 -0.97 -2.17
C GLY A 244 17.29 -2.17 -3.08
N SER A 245 18.22 -2.04 -4.04
CA SER A 245 18.46 -3.04 -5.09
C SER A 245 18.89 -4.43 -4.55
N PHE A 246 19.47 -4.49 -3.37
CA PHE A 246 19.87 -5.77 -2.74
C PHE A 246 18.95 -6.20 -1.60
N ILE A 247 17.72 -5.65 -1.54
CA ILE A 247 16.71 -6.01 -0.53
C ILE A 247 15.57 -6.75 -1.21
N SER A 248 15.38 -8.02 -0.82
CA SER A 248 14.26 -8.87 -1.23
C SER A 248 13.84 -9.77 -0.08
N CYS A 249 12.59 -10.24 -0.09
CA CYS A 249 12.01 -11.14 0.92
C CYS A 249 11.95 -10.53 2.34
N GLN A 250 12.04 -9.21 2.47
CA GLN A 250 12.05 -8.53 3.77
C GLN A 250 10.70 -7.89 4.10
N ASP A 251 10.46 -7.74 5.38
CA ASP A 251 9.36 -6.94 5.93
C ASP A 251 9.94 -5.72 6.66
N ILE A 252 9.71 -4.54 6.12
CA ILE A 252 10.20 -3.27 6.68
C ILE A 252 9.16 -2.71 7.63
N VAL A 253 9.41 -2.79 8.92
CA VAL A 253 8.53 -2.24 9.96
C VAL A 253 8.75 -0.74 10.07
N VAL A 254 7.68 0.05 9.87
CA VAL A 254 7.70 1.51 9.97
C VAL A 254 6.62 1.94 10.95
N ASP A 255 6.94 1.94 12.23
CA ASP A 255 5.95 2.01 13.31
C ASP A 255 6.32 2.93 14.49
N GLY A 256 7.41 3.70 14.37
CA GLY A 256 7.90 4.57 15.44
C GLY A 256 8.35 3.82 16.69
N GLY A 257 8.68 2.52 16.56
CA GLY A 257 9.10 1.65 17.66
C GLY A 257 7.93 0.97 18.39
N ARG A 258 6.69 1.05 17.86
CA ARG A 258 5.49 0.49 18.50
C ARG A 258 5.60 -1.00 18.78
N THR A 259 6.16 -1.79 17.88
CA THR A 259 6.29 -3.24 18.05
C THR A 259 7.36 -3.63 19.07
N ALA A 260 8.32 -2.75 19.35
CA ALA A 260 9.37 -2.97 20.34
C ALA A 260 8.94 -2.62 21.78
N MET A 261 7.79 -1.96 21.95
CA MET A 261 7.31 -1.63 23.30
C MET A 261 6.80 -2.87 24.01
N PHE A 262 7.22 -3.08 25.25
CA PHE A 262 6.53 -3.95 26.19
C PHE A 262 5.34 -3.16 26.76
N ASN A 263 4.13 -3.50 26.33
CA ASN A 263 2.94 -3.04 27.02
C ASN A 263 2.46 -4.20 27.89
N GLU A 264 2.38 -3.93 29.17
CA GLU A 264 1.63 -4.75 30.11
C GLU A 264 0.12 -4.63 29.84
#